data_77935165629f0eb94708835dcbb3c16c
#
_entry.id   77935165629f0eb94708835dcbb3c16c
#
_cell.length_a   1.000
_cell.length_b   1.000
_cell.length_c   1.000
_cell.angle_alpha   90.00
_cell.angle_beta   90.00
_cell.angle_gamma   90.00
#
_symmetry.space_group_name_H-M   'P 1'
#
loop_
_entity.id
_entity.type
_entity.pdbx_description
1 polymer ?
#
loop_
_entity_poly.entity_id
_entity_poly.type
_entity_poly.pdbx_seq_one_letter_code
_entity_poly.pdbx_strand_id
1 'polypeptide(L)'
;MNEIVFIMGKSASGKDRIYRELSEDKALGLNKITMYTTRPLRSGEAEGREYHFVDDDTANRLENENKIIEIRCYDTVFGVWKYFTADDGQIDLDSGKRYIVIGTLEAYDKFCEYYGNEHIMPIYIEVDDGVRLIRAVKREMEQENPHYEELCRRFLADAKDFSEENIRKSGITRRFANNGEFDDCVDEIRQALKELVYE
;
A
#
# COMPACT_ATOMS: atom_id res chain seq x y z
N MET A 1 -8.47 -19.05 -2.77
CA MET A 1 -8.94 -17.84 -3.52
C MET A 1 -8.19 -16.67 -2.93
N ASN A 2 -7.61 -15.77 -3.74
CA ASN A 2 -6.85 -14.64 -3.18
C ASN A 2 -7.82 -13.55 -2.69
N GLU A 3 -8.12 -13.54 -1.40
CA GLU A 3 -9.10 -12.63 -0.79
C GLU A 3 -8.56 -11.21 -0.61
N ILE A 4 -7.23 -11.04 -0.49
CA ILE A 4 -6.59 -9.75 -0.24
C ILE A 4 -5.78 -9.31 -1.46
N VAL A 5 -6.19 -8.23 -2.11
CA VAL A 5 -5.45 -7.55 -3.18
C VAL A 5 -4.48 -6.57 -2.54
N PHE A 6 -3.17 -6.83 -2.64
CA PHE A 6 -2.15 -6.00 -2.04
C PHE A 6 -1.42 -5.17 -3.11
N ILE A 7 -1.66 -3.86 -3.13
CA ILE A 7 -1.04 -2.93 -4.09
C ILE A 7 0.25 -2.37 -3.52
N MET A 8 1.32 -2.48 -4.28
CA MET A 8 2.63 -1.95 -3.90
C MET A 8 3.36 -1.37 -5.11
N GLY A 9 4.41 -0.61 -4.83
CA GLY A 9 5.27 -0.01 -5.85
C GLY A 9 6.03 1.18 -5.29
N LYS A 10 7.09 1.55 -5.99
CA LYS A 10 7.95 2.69 -5.63
C LYS A 10 7.18 4.01 -5.60
N SER A 11 7.71 5.04 -4.92
CA SER A 11 7.16 6.40 -4.96
C SER A 11 7.03 6.91 -6.39
N ALA A 12 5.94 7.63 -6.66
CA ALA A 12 5.58 8.14 -7.99
C ALA A 12 5.28 7.06 -9.05
N SER A 13 5.05 5.81 -8.67
CA SER A 13 4.57 4.75 -9.57
C SER A 13 3.10 4.91 -9.99
N GLY A 14 2.32 5.75 -9.29
CA GLY A 14 0.87 5.90 -9.52
C GLY A 14 0.01 4.93 -8.72
N LYS A 15 0.60 4.11 -7.85
CA LYS A 15 -0.12 3.11 -7.04
C LYS A 15 -1.30 3.68 -6.24
N ASP A 16 -1.15 4.89 -5.68
CA ASP A 16 -2.23 5.52 -4.89
C ASP A 16 -3.46 5.86 -5.75
N ARG A 17 -3.24 6.30 -7.00
CA ARG A 17 -4.32 6.55 -7.95
C ARG A 17 -4.96 5.24 -8.41
N ILE A 18 -4.15 4.21 -8.69
CA ILE A 18 -4.63 2.87 -9.04
C ILE A 18 -5.43 2.26 -7.88
N TYR A 19 -4.93 2.33 -6.65
CA TYR A 19 -5.64 1.86 -5.46
C TYR A 19 -7.03 2.50 -5.35
N ARG A 20 -7.10 3.83 -5.50
CA ARG A 20 -8.38 4.56 -5.46
C ARG A 20 -9.34 4.09 -6.55
N GLU A 21 -8.87 4.02 -7.78
CA GLU A 21 -9.65 3.60 -8.95
C GLU A 21 -10.23 2.18 -8.76
N LEU A 22 -9.40 1.22 -8.32
CA LEU A 22 -9.84 -0.15 -8.10
C LEU A 22 -10.76 -0.29 -6.88
N SER A 23 -10.49 0.45 -5.81
CA SER A 23 -11.30 0.39 -4.57
C SER A 23 -12.67 1.06 -4.71
N GLU A 24 -12.84 1.96 -5.68
CA GLU A 24 -14.11 2.63 -6.00
C GLU A 24 -14.91 1.89 -7.08
N ASP A 25 -14.28 0.93 -7.77
CA ASP A 25 -14.93 0.11 -8.80
C ASP A 25 -15.88 -0.92 -8.17
N LYS A 26 -17.17 -0.61 -8.21
CA LYS A 26 -18.23 -1.47 -7.63
C LYS A 26 -18.29 -2.86 -8.27
N ALA A 27 -17.83 -3.01 -9.52
CA ALA A 27 -17.84 -4.30 -10.20
C ALA A 27 -16.79 -5.26 -9.62
N LEU A 28 -15.73 -4.74 -8.97
CA LEU A 28 -14.71 -5.54 -8.31
C LEU A 28 -15.09 -5.96 -6.89
N GLY A 29 -16.00 -5.24 -6.23
CA GLY A 29 -16.50 -5.55 -4.89
C GLY A 29 -15.41 -5.60 -3.81
N LEU A 30 -14.36 -4.77 -3.94
CA LEU A 30 -13.22 -4.76 -3.02
C LEU A 30 -13.51 -3.90 -1.80
N ASN A 31 -13.37 -4.47 -0.60
CA ASN A 31 -13.50 -3.77 0.67
C ASN A 31 -12.15 -3.17 1.07
N LYS A 32 -12.11 -1.87 1.34
CA LYS A 32 -10.87 -1.20 1.79
C LYS A 32 -10.48 -1.68 3.18
N ILE A 33 -9.20 -1.99 3.35
CA ILE A 33 -8.60 -2.19 4.67
C ILE A 33 -8.11 -0.83 5.15
N THR A 34 -8.63 -0.38 6.31
CA THR A 34 -8.23 0.89 6.92
C THR A 34 -7.10 0.65 7.90
N MET A 35 -5.94 1.25 7.62
CA MET A 35 -4.77 1.18 8.49
C MET A 35 -4.91 2.12 9.70
N TYR A 36 -4.07 1.91 10.70
CA TYR A 36 -3.97 2.70 11.91
C TYR A 36 -2.78 3.65 11.88
N THR A 37 -2.86 4.76 12.60
CA THR A 37 -1.72 5.66 12.81
C THR A 37 -1.81 6.39 14.14
N THR A 38 -0.64 6.63 14.76
CA THR A 38 -0.55 7.48 15.97
C THR A 38 -0.31 8.97 15.63
N ARG A 39 -0.11 9.29 14.34
CA ARG A 39 -0.02 10.71 13.98
C ARG A 39 -1.37 11.42 14.11
N PRO A 40 -1.37 12.72 14.47
CA PRO A 40 -2.59 13.50 14.52
C PRO A 40 -3.30 13.57 13.15
N LEU A 41 -4.63 13.62 13.20
CA LEU A 41 -5.52 13.87 12.06
C LEU A 41 -5.15 15.21 11.41
N ARG A 42 -5.08 15.25 10.09
CA ARG A 42 -4.80 16.47 9.31
C ARG A 42 -6.10 17.09 8.80
N SER A 43 -6.03 18.38 8.42
CA SER A 43 -7.15 19.04 7.77
C SER A 43 -7.59 18.28 6.51
N GLY A 44 -8.90 18.02 6.40
CA GLY A 44 -9.50 17.31 5.28
C GLY A 44 -9.51 15.78 5.41
N GLU A 45 -8.84 15.21 6.42
CA GLU A 45 -8.93 13.77 6.74
C GLU A 45 -10.12 13.49 7.68
N ALA A 46 -10.56 12.24 7.71
CA ALA A 46 -11.62 11.78 8.61
C ALA A 46 -11.27 10.41 9.22
N GLU A 47 -11.66 10.22 10.48
CA GLU A 47 -11.54 8.94 11.18
C GLU A 47 -12.19 7.80 10.37
N GLY A 48 -11.46 6.67 10.24
CA GLY A 48 -11.93 5.49 9.54
C GLY A 48 -11.95 5.61 8.00
N ARG A 49 -11.61 6.77 7.43
CA ARG A 49 -11.55 6.98 5.98
C ARG A 49 -10.14 6.87 5.44
N GLU A 50 -9.20 7.66 5.96
CA GLU A 50 -7.78 7.58 5.61
C GLU A 50 -7.04 6.60 6.52
N TYR A 51 -7.29 6.74 7.83
CA TYR A 51 -6.72 5.92 8.90
C TYR A 51 -7.69 5.82 10.08
N HIS A 52 -7.47 4.83 10.93
CA HIS A 52 -7.89 4.88 12.32
C HIS A 52 -6.83 5.65 13.11
N PHE A 53 -7.19 6.85 13.58
CA PHE A 53 -6.28 7.72 14.33
C PHE A 53 -6.33 7.37 15.80
N VAL A 54 -5.27 6.79 16.32
CA VAL A 54 -5.20 6.25 17.70
C VAL A 54 -4.04 6.88 18.47
N ASP A 55 -4.07 6.76 19.78
CA ASP A 55 -2.95 7.10 20.66
C ASP A 55 -1.93 5.95 20.78
N ASP A 56 -0.78 6.26 21.38
CA ASP A 56 0.27 5.26 21.60
C ASP A 56 -0.19 4.15 22.56
N ASP A 57 -1.07 4.44 23.53
CA ASP A 57 -1.57 3.43 24.46
C ASP A 57 -2.42 2.39 23.72
N THR A 58 -3.25 2.82 22.80
CA THR A 58 -4.03 1.92 21.91
C THR A 58 -3.12 1.10 21.01
N ALA A 59 -2.10 1.71 20.39
CA ALA A 59 -1.13 1.00 19.57
C ALA A 59 -0.38 -0.06 20.38
N ASN A 60 0.11 0.30 21.57
CA ASN A 60 0.82 -0.61 22.46
C ASN A 60 -0.09 -1.75 22.96
N ARG A 61 -1.36 -1.49 23.23
CA ARG A 61 -2.33 -2.52 23.60
C ARG A 61 -2.53 -3.54 22.46
N LEU A 62 -2.73 -3.08 21.22
CA LEU A 62 -2.88 -3.96 20.06
C LEU A 62 -1.61 -4.78 19.81
N GLU A 63 -0.44 -4.21 20.03
CA GLU A 63 0.84 -4.91 19.95
C GLU A 63 0.95 -6.01 21.01
N ASN A 64 0.62 -5.72 22.27
CA ASN A 64 0.62 -6.68 23.36
C ASN A 64 -0.40 -7.81 23.18
N GLU A 65 -1.51 -7.55 22.49
CA GLU A 65 -2.52 -8.52 22.12
C GLU A 65 -2.12 -9.35 20.87
N ASN A 66 -0.94 -9.12 20.28
CA ASN A 66 -0.48 -9.72 19.03
C ASN A 66 -1.44 -9.51 17.85
N LYS A 67 -2.10 -8.37 17.81
CA LYS A 67 -3.06 -8.00 16.76
C LYS A 67 -2.45 -7.16 15.64
N ILE A 68 -1.19 -6.75 15.76
CA ILE A 68 -0.52 -5.97 14.72
C ILE A 68 0.04 -6.91 13.66
N ILE A 69 -0.45 -6.76 12.43
CA ILE A 69 -0.02 -7.53 11.28
C ILE A 69 1.31 -6.99 10.74
N GLU A 70 1.40 -5.66 10.61
CA GLU A 70 2.61 -4.93 10.21
C GLU A 70 2.66 -3.57 10.89
N ILE A 71 3.85 -3.07 11.17
CA ILE A 71 4.07 -1.76 11.78
C ILE A 71 5.31 -1.08 11.20
N ARG A 72 5.19 0.22 10.94
CA ARG A 72 6.29 1.09 10.49
C ARG A 72 6.35 2.31 11.40
N CYS A 73 7.54 2.62 11.89
CA CYS A 73 7.78 3.75 12.76
C CYS A 73 8.61 4.82 12.03
N TYR A 74 8.21 6.06 12.18
CA TYR A 74 8.90 7.20 11.59
C TYR A 74 9.25 8.23 12.66
N ASP A 75 10.54 8.50 12.83
CA ASP A 75 11.02 9.58 13.69
C ASP A 75 10.67 10.92 13.05
N THR A 76 9.96 11.76 13.78
CA THR A 76 9.58 13.10 13.33
C THR A 76 9.95 14.15 14.38
N VAL A 77 9.89 15.43 14.02
CA VAL A 77 10.08 16.54 14.96
C VAL A 77 9.00 16.59 16.05
N PHE A 78 7.90 15.85 15.88
CA PHE A 78 6.79 15.76 16.83
C PHE A 78 6.80 14.43 17.62
N GLY A 79 7.86 13.64 17.52
CA GLY A 79 7.97 12.31 18.09
C GLY A 79 7.86 11.20 17.05
N VAL A 80 7.79 9.96 17.53
CA VAL A 80 7.66 8.77 16.69
C VAL A 80 6.22 8.59 16.26
N TRP A 81 5.98 8.57 14.96
CA TRP A 81 4.68 8.21 14.42
C TRP A 81 4.68 6.76 13.93
N LYS A 82 3.69 6.02 14.38
CA LYS A 82 3.45 4.63 13.97
C LYS A 82 2.38 4.58 12.89
N TYR A 83 2.58 3.72 11.90
CA TYR A 83 1.58 3.36 10.90
C TYR A 83 1.51 1.84 10.87
N PHE A 84 0.34 1.26 11.04
CA PHE A 84 0.21 -0.18 11.16
C PHE A 84 -1.14 -0.69 10.68
N THR A 85 -1.20 -1.97 10.39
CA THR A 85 -2.45 -2.68 10.13
C THR A 85 -2.70 -3.64 11.29
N ALA A 86 -3.93 -3.66 11.80
CA ALA A 86 -4.32 -4.52 12.89
C ALA A 86 -5.37 -5.55 12.45
N ASP A 87 -5.30 -6.73 13.06
CA ASP A 87 -6.36 -7.71 13.05
C ASP A 87 -7.44 -7.33 14.08
N ASP A 88 -8.37 -6.50 13.62
CA ASP A 88 -9.49 -5.96 14.38
C ASP A 88 -10.84 -6.54 13.91
N GLY A 89 -10.79 -7.57 13.03
CA GLY A 89 -11.94 -8.20 12.44
C GLY A 89 -12.43 -7.54 11.14
N GLN A 90 -11.72 -6.53 10.61
CA GLN A 90 -12.06 -5.95 9.31
C GLN A 90 -11.81 -6.92 8.15
N ILE A 91 -10.90 -7.87 8.32
CA ILE A 91 -10.58 -8.92 7.35
C ILE A 91 -11.13 -10.25 7.88
N ASP A 92 -12.06 -10.83 7.14
CA ASP A 92 -12.63 -12.14 7.42
C ASP A 92 -12.54 -12.99 6.14
N LEU A 93 -11.53 -13.88 6.09
CA LEU A 93 -11.23 -14.71 4.93
C LEU A 93 -12.35 -15.73 4.62
N ASP A 94 -13.15 -16.10 5.62
CA ASP A 94 -14.26 -17.06 5.48
C ASP A 94 -15.56 -16.39 4.99
N SER A 95 -15.60 -15.06 4.96
CA SER A 95 -16.79 -14.28 4.58
C SER A 95 -17.13 -14.31 3.09
N GLY A 96 -16.22 -14.82 2.24
CA GLY A 96 -16.33 -14.72 0.78
C GLY A 96 -16.16 -13.30 0.23
N LYS A 97 -15.78 -12.33 1.07
CA LYS A 97 -15.46 -10.96 0.67
C LYS A 97 -14.05 -10.86 0.15
N ARG A 98 -13.82 -9.86 -0.69
CA ARG A 98 -12.47 -9.49 -1.15
C ARG A 98 -12.07 -8.15 -0.57
N TYR A 99 -10.80 -8.01 -0.30
CA TYR A 99 -10.23 -6.83 0.35
C TYR A 99 -9.16 -6.20 -0.53
N ILE A 100 -8.89 -4.90 -0.31
CA ILE A 100 -7.81 -4.19 -0.99
C ILE A 100 -7.04 -3.35 0.02
N VAL A 101 -5.71 -3.44 -0.06
CA VAL A 101 -4.78 -2.67 0.76
C VAL A 101 -3.64 -2.15 -0.10
N ILE A 102 -3.04 -1.04 0.34
CA ILE A 102 -1.86 -0.44 -0.29
C ILE A 102 -0.73 -0.37 0.73
N GLY A 103 0.48 -0.79 0.33
CA GLY A 103 1.61 -0.82 1.26
C GLY A 103 2.97 -0.80 0.60
N THR A 104 4.00 -1.09 1.41
CA THR A 104 5.38 -1.32 0.99
C THR A 104 5.60 -2.80 0.71
N LEU A 105 6.76 -3.16 0.14
CA LEU A 105 7.14 -4.57 -0.04
C LEU A 105 7.27 -5.30 1.31
N GLU A 106 7.86 -4.63 2.31
CA GLU A 106 7.98 -5.18 3.67
C GLU A 106 6.60 -5.46 4.30
N ALA A 107 5.64 -4.53 4.13
CA ALA A 107 4.28 -4.74 4.62
C ALA A 107 3.59 -5.91 3.91
N TYR A 108 3.80 -6.08 2.60
CA TYR A 108 3.33 -7.25 1.85
C TYR A 108 3.87 -8.55 2.42
N ASP A 109 5.18 -8.63 2.70
CA ASP A 109 5.79 -9.82 3.28
C ASP A 109 5.16 -10.15 4.65
N LYS A 110 4.87 -9.13 5.48
CA LYS A 110 4.19 -9.31 6.77
C LYS A 110 2.75 -9.79 6.63
N PHE A 111 2.02 -9.31 5.62
CA PHE A 111 0.69 -9.83 5.31
C PHE A 111 0.75 -11.30 4.89
N CYS A 112 1.75 -11.68 4.09
CA CYS A 112 1.98 -13.06 3.68
C CYS A 112 2.35 -13.98 4.87
N GLU A 113 3.17 -13.48 5.79
CA GLU A 113 3.50 -14.20 7.03
C GLU A 113 2.26 -14.42 7.91
N TYR A 114 1.34 -13.44 7.95
CA TYR A 114 0.17 -13.48 8.83
C TYR A 114 -1.00 -14.30 8.25
N TYR A 115 -1.36 -14.05 6.98
CA TYR A 115 -2.55 -14.67 6.36
C TYR A 115 -2.24 -15.89 5.49
N GLY A 116 -0.98 -16.09 5.08
CA GLY A 116 -0.57 -17.06 4.06
C GLY A 116 -0.54 -16.48 2.65
N ASN A 117 0.43 -16.91 1.86
CA ASN A 117 0.65 -16.43 0.49
C ASN A 117 -0.55 -16.70 -0.43
N GLU A 118 -1.29 -17.80 -0.16
CA GLU A 118 -2.44 -18.24 -0.95
C GLU A 118 -3.64 -17.31 -0.85
N HIS A 119 -3.67 -16.47 0.19
CA HIS A 119 -4.76 -15.49 0.43
C HIS A 119 -4.46 -14.12 -0.16
N ILE A 120 -3.22 -13.86 -0.62
CA ILE A 120 -2.79 -12.52 -1.03
C ILE A 120 -2.42 -12.49 -2.49
N MET A 121 -3.06 -11.57 -3.24
CA MET A 121 -2.69 -11.24 -4.60
C MET A 121 -1.79 -10.02 -4.64
N PRO A 122 -0.50 -10.16 -4.97
CA PRO A 122 0.39 -9.03 -5.15
C PRO A 122 0.10 -8.29 -6.46
N ILE A 123 -0.10 -6.97 -6.35
CA ILE A 123 -0.17 -6.04 -7.48
C ILE A 123 1.03 -5.10 -7.39
N TYR A 124 2.13 -5.48 -8.03
CA TYR A 124 3.32 -4.64 -8.07
C TYR A 124 3.29 -3.71 -9.27
N ILE A 125 3.18 -2.40 -8.99
CA ILE A 125 3.17 -1.35 -10.02
C ILE A 125 4.61 -0.95 -10.31
N GLU A 126 5.05 -1.28 -11.53
CA GLU A 126 6.40 -0.99 -12.00
C GLU A 126 6.41 0.26 -12.90
N VAL A 127 7.40 1.12 -12.70
CA VAL A 127 7.65 2.29 -13.54
C VAL A 127 9.15 2.50 -13.66
N ASP A 128 9.61 2.82 -14.85
CA ASP A 128 11.01 3.17 -15.10
C ASP A 128 11.47 4.29 -14.19
N ASP A 129 12.66 4.15 -13.62
CA ASP A 129 13.17 5.11 -12.64
C ASP A 129 13.25 6.54 -13.19
N GLY A 130 13.56 6.72 -14.49
CA GLY A 130 13.54 8.04 -15.13
C GLY A 130 12.15 8.67 -15.19
N VAL A 131 11.14 7.85 -15.54
CA VAL A 131 9.74 8.32 -15.63
C VAL A 131 9.21 8.69 -14.25
N ARG A 132 9.42 7.86 -13.23
CA ARG A 132 8.96 8.13 -11.88
C ARG A 132 9.69 9.31 -11.23
N LEU A 133 10.99 9.51 -11.53
CA LEU A 133 11.74 10.67 -11.05
C LEU A 133 11.19 11.98 -11.63
N ILE A 134 10.91 12.02 -12.93
CA ILE A 134 10.28 13.18 -13.58
C ILE A 134 8.89 13.46 -12.97
N ARG A 135 8.07 12.41 -12.75
CA ARG A 135 6.76 12.56 -12.10
C ARG A 135 6.88 13.11 -10.68
N ALA A 136 7.85 12.61 -9.91
CA ALA A 136 8.10 13.06 -8.55
C ALA A 136 8.55 14.53 -8.49
N VAL A 137 9.50 14.93 -9.35
CA VAL A 137 9.99 16.31 -9.42
C VAL A 137 8.89 17.26 -9.84
N LYS A 138 8.10 16.92 -10.89
CA LYS A 138 6.97 17.77 -11.32
C LYS A 138 5.97 18.00 -10.18
N ARG A 139 5.58 16.93 -9.49
CA ARG A 139 4.66 17.03 -8.34
C ARG A 139 5.24 17.87 -7.21
N GLU A 140 6.54 17.77 -6.96
CA GLU A 140 7.21 18.53 -5.91
C GLU A 140 7.29 20.03 -6.26
N MET A 141 7.50 20.36 -7.54
CA MET A 141 7.50 21.75 -8.02
C MET A 141 6.13 22.45 -7.87
N GLU A 142 5.03 21.68 -7.82
CA GLU A 142 3.66 22.19 -7.63
C GLU A 142 3.33 22.45 -6.16
N GLN A 143 4.20 22.03 -5.21
CA GLN A 143 3.98 22.26 -3.78
C GLN A 143 4.32 23.70 -3.40
N GLU A 144 3.57 24.26 -2.44
CA GLU A 144 3.88 25.59 -1.88
C GLU A 144 5.29 25.63 -1.23
N ASN A 145 5.68 24.55 -0.59
CA ASN A 145 6.98 24.37 0.06
C ASN A 145 7.64 23.07 -0.43
N PRO A 146 8.41 23.09 -1.54
CA PRO A 146 9.05 21.91 -2.09
C PRO A 146 10.14 21.33 -1.17
N HIS A 147 10.15 19.99 -1.03
CA HIS A 147 11.10 19.23 -0.21
C HIS A 147 11.93 18.26 -1.05
N TYR A 148 12.80 18.79 -1.92
CA TYR A 148 13.60 17.99 -2.87
C TYR A 148 14.55 17.00 -2.18
N GLU A 149 15.10 17.33 -1.01
CA GLU A 149 15.94 16.40 -0.26
C GLU A 149 15.16 15.16 0.17
N GLU A 150 13.94 15.34 0.65
CA GLU A 150 13.06 14.24 1.03
C GLU A 150 12.63 13.40 -0.19
N LEU A 151 12.37 14.04 -1.34
CA LEU A 151 12.13 13.35 -2.61
C LEU A 151 13.31 12.44 -2.96
N CYS A 152 14.54 12.97 -2.94
CA CYS A 152 15.75 12.21 -3.25
C CYS A 152 15.96 11.07 -2.26
N ARG A 153 15.80 11.31 -0.95
CA ARG A 153 15.90 10.30 0.09
C ARG A 153 14.94 9.14 -0.17
N ARG A 154 13.66 9.44 -0.46
CA ARG A 154 12.63 8.43 -0.76
C ARG A 154 12.94 7.67 -2.05
N PHE A 155 13.43 8.36 -3.08
CA PHE A 155 13.80 7.73 -4.34
C PHE A 155 14.89 6.68 -4.16
N LEU A 156 15.91 6.97 -3.34
CA LEU A 156 17.01 6.04 -3.03
C LEU A 156 16.55 4.90 -2.11
N ALA A 157 15.70 5.19 -1.13
CA ALA A 157 15.11 4.17 -0.27
C ALA A 157 14.30 3.16 -1.09
N ASP A 158 13.41 3.66 -1.95
CA ASP A 158 12.62 2.80 -2.85
C ASP A 158 13.50 1.90 -3.75
N ALA A 159 14.62 2.43 -4.25
CA ALA A 159 15.52 1.65 -5.10
C ALA A 159 16.15 0.47 -4.34
N LYS A 160 16.39 0.63 -3.03
CA LYS A 160 16.88 -0.43 -2.16
C LYS A 160 15.75 -1.42 -1.77
N ASP A 161 14.62 -0.88 -1.33
CA ASP A 161 13.51 -1.67 -0.81
C ASP A 161 12.88 -2.54 -1.89
N PHE A 162 12.69 -1.98 -3.10
CA PHE A 162 12.21 -2.68 -4.29
C PHE A 162 13.35 -3.07 -5.24
N SER A 163 14.47 -3.58 -4.69
CA SER A 163 15.51 -4.19 -5.51
C SER A 163 15.00 -5.49 -6.14
N GLU A 164 15.56 -5.86 -7.30
CA GLU A 164 15.21 -7.12 -7.99
C GLU A 164 15.37 -8.35 -7.08
N GLU A 165 16.36 -8.28 -6.19
CA GLU A 165 16.58 -9.34 -5.21
C GLU A 165 15.42 -9.44 -4.21
N ASN A 166 14.98 -8.30 -3.65
CA ASN A 166 13.89 -8.27 -2.68
C ASN A 166 12.56 -8.67 -3.33
N ILE A 167 12.25 -8.12 -4.52
CA ILE A 167 11.02 -8.49 -5.28
C ILE A 167 10.96 -10.00 -5.52
N ARG A 168 12.10 -10.61 -5.92
CA ARG A 168 12.18 -12.05 -6.14
C ARG A 168 12.04 -12.84 -4.83
N LYS A 169 12.64 -12.38 -3.73
CA LYS A 169 12.51 -13.01 -2.40
C LYS A 169 11.07 -13.03 -1.91
N SER A 170 10.34 -11.95 -2.16
CA SER A 170 8.90 -11.84 -1.83
C SER A 170 8.00 -12.63 -2.79
N GLY A 171 8.56 -13.38 -3.75
CA GLY A 171 7.80 -14.25 -4.66
C GLY A 171 6.97 -13.51 -5.72
N ILE A 172 7.22 -12.22 -5.94
CA ILE A 172 6.48 -11.41 -6.91
C ILE A 172 6.99 -11.73 -8.32
N THR A 173 6.13 -12.36 -9.13
CA THR A 173 6.45 -12.76 -10.51
C THR A 173 5.75 -11.89 -11.55
N ARG A 174 4.54 -11.40 -11.27
CA ARG A 174 3.79 -10.53 -12.18
C ARG A 174 3.99 -9.07 -11.81
N ARG A 175 4.21 -8.24 -12.83
CA ARG A 175 4.42 -6.80 -12.70
C ARG A 175 3.47 -6.08 -13.64
N PHE A 176 2.93 -4.96 -13.19
CA PHE A 176 2.01 -4.12 -13.95
C PHE A 176 2.72 -2.82 -14.31
N ALA A 177 3.04 -2.66 -15.60
CA ALA A 177 3.79 -1.51 -16.08
C ALA A 177 2.89 -0.27 -16.18
N ASN A 178 3.30 0.84 -15.55
CA ASN A 178 2.61 2.13 -15.63
C ASN A 178 3.52 3.23 -16.20
N ASN A 179 4.18 2.91 -17.33
CA ASN A 179 5.04 3.85 -18.06
C ASN A 179 4.29 4.69 -19.09
N GLY A 180 3.21 4.14 -19.65
CA GLY A 180 2.38 4.73 -20.70
C GLY A 180 1.08 5.35 -20.18
N GLU A 181 -0.02 5.02 -20.83
CA GLU A 181 -1.34 5.47 -20.44
C GLU A 181 -1.80 4.79 -19.15
N PHE A 182 -2.33 5.58 -18.24
CA PHE A 182 -2.76 5.11 -16.92
C PHE A 182 -3.84 4.03 -17.01
N ASP A 183 -4.80 4.23 -17.91
CA ASP A 183 -5.96 3.36 -18.06
C ASP A 183 -5.57 1.96 -18.56
N ASP A 184 -4.54 1.84 -19.39
CA ASP A 184 -4.02 0.55 -19.87
C ASP A 184 -3.54 -0.31 -18.68
N CYS A 185 -2.79 0.29 -17.75
CA CYS A 185 -2.32 -0.40 -16.55
C CYS A 185 -3.49 -0.81 -15.64
N VAL A 186 -4.48 0.06 -15.45
CA VAL A 186 -5.67 -0.25 -14.65
C VAL A 186 -6.48 -1.38 -15.27
N ASP A 187 -6.66 -1.38 -16.58
CA ASP A 187 -7.42 -2.42 -17.28
C ASP A 187 -6.72 -3.78 -17.25
N GLU A 188 -5.37 -3.80 -17.36
CA GLU A 188 -4.58 -5.01 -17.16
C GLU A 188 -4.77 -5.60 -15.76
N ILE A 189 -4.76 -4.74 -14.72
CA ILE A 189 -5.01 -5.17 -13.35
C ILE A 189 -6.46 -5.68 -13.20
N ARG A 190 -7.45 -4.96 -13.74
CA ARG A 190 -8.86 -5.41 -13.73
C ARG A 190 -9.03 -6.79 -14.35
N GLN A 191 -8.36 -7.04 -15.46
CA GLN A 191 -8.40 -8.35 -16.12
C GLN A 191 -7.79 -9.42 -15.21
N ALA A 192 -6.63 -9.17 -14.62
CA ALA A 192 -5.98 -10.09 -13.70
C ALA A 192 -6.85 -10.41 -12.47
N LEU A 193 -7.55 -9.41 -11.93
CA LEU A 193 -8.47 -9.59 -10.80
C LEU A 193 -9.72 -10.41 -11.17
N LYS A 194 -10.15 -10.40 -12.43
CA LYS A 194 -11.27 -11.22 -12.91
C LYS A 194 -10.87 -12.67 -13.18
N GLU A 195 -9.69 -12.91 -13.71
CA GLU A 195 -9.16 -14.26 -13.98
C GLU A 195 -9.17 -15.14 -12.71
N LEU A 196 -8.84 -14.55 -11.55
CA LEU A 196 -8.84 -15.24 -10.26
C LEU A 196 -10.23 -15.58 -9.69
N VAL A 197 -11.27 -14.97 -10.19
CA VAL A 197 -12.67 -15.28 -9.75
C VAL A 197 -13.16 -16.58 -10.38
N TYR A 198 -12.52 -17.04 -11.44
CA TYR A 198 -12.94 -18.22 -12.22
C TYR A 198 -12.07 -19.46 -11.99
N GLU A 199 -11.02 -19.37 -11.18
CA GLU A 199 -10.21 -20.51 -10.69
C GLU A 199 -10.66 -20.92 -9.27
#